data_523fea1049ad738c29a8abefd109396c
#
_entry.id   523fea1049ad738c29a8abefd109396c
#
_cell.length_a   1.000
_cell.length_b   1.000
_cell.length_c   1.000
_cell.angle_alpha   90.00
_cell.angle_beta   90.00
_cell.angle_gamma   90.00
#
_symmetry.space_group_name_H-M   'P 1'
#
loop_
_entity.id
_entity.type
_entity.pdbx_description
1 polymer ?
#
loop_
_entity_poly.entity_id
_entity_poly.type
_entity_poly.pdbx_seq_one_letter_code
_entity_poly.pdbx_strand_id
1 'polypeptide(L)'
;MLWIGRANYRFLKRLIMSCPTKSECQTLASSRTYKIVMVRHGESEWNKLNLFCGWFNADLSDRGRSEADSAGKALKDAGYKFDIAFTSVLKRANNTLDGILKQLGQTSIPIKKTWRLNERHYGGLTGMNKADTVAKYGEEQVQIWRRSFDVPPPPITPDNQYYETILNDPIYNDGPPKDQFPMFESLKLTIERTLPFWYDTVVPEIKSGKSILIAAHGNSLRGIVKHLDQMSNEQIMTLNLPTGIPFYYELDSNLKPVPNGSLQFLGDPETVRKAMEEVANQGKAKK
;
A
#
# COMPACT_ATOMS: atom_id res chain seq x y z
N MET A 1 20.56 -19.79 -78.40
CA MET A 1 21.48 -19.92 -77.27
C MET A 1 21.14 -18.84 -76.25
N LEU A 2 20.71 -19.20 -75.14
CA LEU A 2 20.99 -18.87 -73.73
C LEU A 2 19.74 -19.05 -72.89
N TRP A 3 19.84 -20.05 -72.13
CA TRP A 3 18.97 -20.46 -71.03
C TRP A 3 19.17 -19.48 -69.87
N ILE A 4 18.11 -18.87 -69.33
CA ILE A 4 18.14 -18.28 -68.00
C ILE A 4 16.92 -18.76 -67.20
N GLY A 5 17.28 -19.27 -66.05
CA GLY A 5 16.55 -20.14 -65.18
C GLY A 5 15.30 -19.58 -64.50
N ARG A 6 14.36 -20.48 -64.35
CA ARG A 6 13.27 -20.38 -63.38
C ARG A 6 13.83 -20.61 -61.99
N ALA A 7 14.02 -19.55 -61.23
CA ALA A 7 14.37 -19.62 -59.82
C ALA A 7 13.38 -18.84 -58.96
N ASN A 8 12.72 -19.55 -58.07
CA ASN A 8 12.20 -19.13 -56.77
C ASN A 8 11.06 -18.10 -56.66
N TYR A 9 9.87 -18.52 -57.14
CA TYR A 9 8.61 -17.93 -56.67
C TYR A 9 8.00 -18.66 -55.45
N ARG A 10 8.77 -19.48 -54.74
CA ARG A 10 8.29 -20.27 -53.59
C ARG A 10 8.71 -19.75 -52.22
N PHE A 11 9.43 -18.61 -52.09
CA PHE A 11 9.95 -18.12 -50.79
C PHE A 11 9.23 -16.91 -50.25
N LEU A 12 8.28 -16.32 -50.97
CA LEU A 12 7.54 -15.12 -50.53
C LEU A 12 6.13 -15.36 -49.96
N LYS A 13 5.77 -16.61 -49.72
CA LYS A 13 4.43 -17.00 -49.17
C LYS A 13 4.47 -17.38 -47.68
N ARG A 14 5.48 -16.96 -46.89
CA ARG A 14 5.58 -17.34 -45.47
C ARG A 14 5.85 -16.17 -44.50
N LEU A 15 5.35 -14.98 -44.79
CA LEU A 15 5.33 -13.86 -43.87
C LEU A 15 4.02 -13.04 -43.99
N ILE A 16 2.90 -13.73 -44.18
CA ILE A 16 1.62 -13.13 -43.80
C ILE A 16 1.46 -13.55 -42.34
N MET A 17 1.95 -12.68 -41.40
CA MET A 17 1.50 -12.71 -40.03
C MET A 17 -0.02 -12.60 -40.08
N SER A 18 -0.72 -13.67 -39.80
CA SER A 18 -2.16 -13.64 -39.63
C SER A 18 -2.46 -12.65 -38.50
N CYS A 19 -3.14 -11.57 -38.83
CA CYS A 19 -3.69 -10.68 -37.84
C CYS A 19 -4.57 -11.55 -36.92
N PRO A 20 -4.36 -11.57 -35.61
CA PRO A 20 -5.17 -12.42 -34.74
C PRO A 20 -6.63 -12.02 -34.88
N THR A 21 -7.49 -13.02 -34.96
CA THR A 21 -8.94 -12.80 -35.05
C THR A 21 -9.43 -12.06 -33.82
N LYS A 22 -10.57 -11.34 -33.92
CA LYS A 22 -11.18 -10.68 -32.75
C LYS A 22 -11.37 -11.64 -31.56
N SER A 23 -11.63 -12.90 -31.84
CA SER A 23 -11.76 -13.98 -30.83
C SER A 23 -10.41 -14.30 -30.16
N GLU A 24 -9.33 -14.40 -30.93
CA GLU A 24 -7.97 -14.64 -30.38
C GLU A 24 -7.47 -13.40 -29.58
N CYS A 25 -7.81 -12.19 -30.03
CA CYS A 25 -7.52 -10.97 -29.29
C CYS A 25 -8.32 -10.89 -27.98
N GLN A 26 -9.58 -11.35 -27.97
CA GLN A 26 -10.41 -11.44 -26.75
C GLN A 26 -9.90 -12.55 -25.80
N THR A 27 -9.45 -13.69 -26.32
CA THR A 27 -8.89 -14.78 -25.50
C THR A 27 -7.54 -14.39 -24.89
N LEU A 28 -6.68 -13.69 -25.63
CA LEU A 28 -5.42 -13.15 -25.14
C LEU A 28 -5.64 -12.03 -24.10
N ALA A 29 -6.65 -11.18 -24.28
CA ALA A 29 -7.01 -10.16 -23.30
C ALA A 29 -7.58 -10.76 -21.99
N SER A 30 -8.25 -11.93 -22.07
CA SER A 30 -8.80 -12.63 -20.90
C SER A 30 -7.75 -13.40 -20.09
N SER A 31 -6.54 -13.60 -20.64
CA SER A 31 -5.44 -14.32 -19.96
C SER A 31 -4.42 -13.40 -19.28
N ARG A 32 -4.53 -12.07 -19.44
CA ARG A 32 -3.58 -11.14 -18.87
C ARG A 32 -3.86 -10.94 -17.39
N THR A 33 -2.92 -11.34 -16.55
CA THR A 33 -2.95 -11.05 -15.10
C THR A 33 -1.98 -9.93 -14.77
N TYR A 34 -2.29 -9.18 -13.71
CA TYR A 34 -1.47 -8.11 -13.18
C TYR A 34 -1.04 -8.44 -11.76
N LYS A 35 0.22 -8.24 -11.44
CA LYS A 35 0.73 -8.36 -10.07
C LYS A 35 0.96 -6.99 -9.47
N ILE A 36 0.45 -6.80 -8.25
CA ILE A 36 0.67 -5.61 -7.46
C ILE A 36 1.26 -6.03 -6.14
N VAL A 37 2.36 -5.42 -5.75
CA VAL A 37 2.99 -5.64 -4.43
C VAL A 37 2.73 -4.42 -3.57
N MET A 38 2.34 -4.67 -2.32
CA MET A 38 2.11 -3.65 -1.31
C MET A 38 2.90 -3.98 -0.05
N VAL A 39 3.37 -2.95 0.64
CA VAL A 39 4.11 -3.09 1.90
C VAL A 39 3.66 -2.00 2.87
N ARG A 40 3.25 -2.38 4.07
CA ARG A 40 3.12 -1.43 5.17
C ARG A 40 4.51 -1.03 5.63
N HIS A 41 4.73 0.27 5.88
CA HIS A 41 6.01 0.77 6.40
C HIS A 41 6.51 -0.05 7.59
N GLY A 42 7.83 -0.13 7.75
CA GLY A 42 8.48 -0.74 8.90
C GLY A 42 8.10 -0.06 10.23
N GLU A 43 8.46 -0.68 11.35
CA GLU A 43 8.20 -0.08 12.66
C GLU A 43 8.71 1.37 12.71
N SER A 44 7.85 2.33 13.08
CA SER A 44 8.29 3.71 13.35
C SER A 44 8.68 3.89 14.81
N GLU A 45 9.43 4.96 15.10
CA GLU A 45 9.74 5.36 16.49
C GLU A 45 8.49 5.47 17.35
N TRP A 46 7.39 6.00 16.79
CA TRP A 46 6.12 6.09 17.49
C TRP A 46 5.37 4.77 17.62
N ASN A 47 5.58 3.83 16.70
CA ASN A 47 5.09 2.45 16.91
C ASN A 47 5.81 1.79 18.08
N LYS A 48 7.15 1.93 18.16
CA LYS A 48 7.98 1.43 19.26
C LYS A 48 7.55 2.00 20.62
N LEU A 49 7.18 3.28 20.67
CA LEU A 49 6.67 3.96 21.84
C LEU A 49 5.18 3.72 22.12
N ASN A 50 4.51 2.91 21.29
CA ASN A 50 3.07 2.62 21.34
C ASN A 50 2.18 3.89 21.28
N LEU A 51 2.59 4.92 20.52
CA LEU A 51 1.85 6.16 20.33
C LEU A 51 0.91 6.11 19.12
N PHE A 52 -0.16 6.90 19.17
CA PHE A 52 -0.98 7.22 18.01
C PHE A 52 -0.22 8.19 17.11
N CYS A 53 0.22 7.74 15.92
CA CYS A 53 1.06 8.52 15.02
C CYS A 53 0.26 9.35 14.00
N GLY A 54 -0.63 8.71 13.26
CA GLY A 54 -1.42 9.37 12.22
C GLY A 54 -0.57 10.12 11.19
N TRP A 55 -0.85 11.42 11.05
CA TRP A 55 -0.19 12.31 10.10
C TRP A 55 1.09 12.97 10.63
N PHE A 56 1.45 12.74 11.89
CA PHE A 56 2.76 13.15 12.40
C PHE A 56 3.87 12.41 11.65
N ASN A 57 4.93 13.15 11.28
CA ASN A 57 5.98 12.69 10.37
C ASN A 57 7.12 11.95 11.10
N ALA A 58 6.79 10.95 11.94
CA ALA A 58 7.75 10.10 12.61
C ALA A 58 8.58 9.27 11.63
N ASP A 59 9.85 9.03 11.94
CA ASP A 59 10.76 8.20 11.18
C ASP A 59 10.65 6.72 11.57
N LEU A 60 11.36 5.85 10.86
CA LEU A 60 11.53 4.45 11.20
C LEU A 60 12.42 4.29 12.44
N SER A 61 12.10 3.30 13.27
CA SER A 61 13.04 2.78 14.27
C SER A 61 14.14 1.95 13.59
N ASP A 62 15.18 1.56 14.34
CA ASP A 62 16.22 0.65 13.83
C ASP A 62 15.62 -0.68 13.37
N ARG A 63 14.64 -1.21 14.13
CA ARG A 63 13.87 -2.40 13.72
C ARG A 63 13.15 -2.15 12.40
N GLY A 64 12.49 -1.01 12.25
CA GLY A 64 11.76 -0.68 11.02
C GLY A 64 12.66 -0.57 9.80
N ARG A 65 13.90 -0.08 9.95
CA ARG A 65 14.90 -0.07 8.88
C ARG A 65 15.33 -1.50 8.50
N SER A 66 15.54 -2.37 9.50
CA SER A 66 15.84 -3.79 9.28
C SER A 66 14.66 -4.52 8.61
N GLU A 67 13.42 -4.18 8.97
CA GLU A 67 12.21 -4.72 8.33
C GLU A 67 12.14 -4.29 6.84
N ALA A 68 12.47 -3.04 6.52
CA ALA A 68 12.52 -2.55 5.15
C ALA A 68 13.59 -3.29 4.31
N ASP A 69 14.78 -3.49 4.85
CA ASP A 69 15.86 -4.25 4.20
C ASP A 69 15.45 -5.71 3.98
N SER A 70 14.80 -6.34 4.97
CA SER A 70 14.31 -7.72 4.88
C SER A 70 13.21 -7.86 3.82
N ALA A 71 12.28 -6.90 3.75
CA ALA A 71 11.26 -6.84 2.70
C ALA A 71 11.89 -6.77 1.30
N GLY A 72 12.90 -5.91 1.13
CA GLY A 72 13.61 -5.78 -0.14
C GLY A 72 14.34 -7.05 -0.54
N LYS A 73 14.99 -7.74 0.41
CA LYS A 73 15.64 -9.04 0.17
C LYS A 73 14.62 -10.10 -0.24
N ALA A 74 13.51 -10.23 0.49
CA ALA A 74 12.46 -11.19 0.17
C ALA A 74 11.88 -10.97 -1.24
N LEU A 75 11.66 -9.71 -1.64
CA LEU A 75 11.20 -9.36 -2.98
C LEU A 75 12.24 -9.69 -4.05
N LYS A 76 13.52 -9.45 -3.77
CA LYS A 76 14.63 -9.78 -4.66
C LYS A 76 14.75 -11.28 -4.87
N ASP A 77 14.72 -12.07 -3.80
CA ASP A 77 14.82 -13.53 -3.82
C ASP A 77 13.64 -14.17 -4.55
N ALA A 78 12.46 -13.55 -4.46
CA ALA A 78 11.27 -13.93 -5.22
C ALA A 78 11.25 -13.41 -6.68
N GLY A 79 12.32 -12.73 -7.13
CA GLY A 79 12.48 -12.28 -8.51
C GLY A 79 11.65 -11.06 -8.91
N TYR A 80 11.11 -10.30 -7.95
CA TYR A 80 10.32 -9.11 -8.26
C TYR A 80 11.19 -7.98 -8.83
N LYS A 81 10.62 -7.31 -9.84
CA LYS A 81 11.12 -6.06 -10.41
C LYS A 81 9.94 -5.12 -10.61
N PHE A 82 10.17 -3.83 -10.43
CA PHE A 82 9.13 -2.81 -10.50
C PHE A 82 9.47 -1.74 -11.53
N ASP A 83 8.45 -1.23 -12.21
CA ASP A 83 8.56 -0.15 -13.18
C ASP A 83 8.26 1.21 -12.57
N ILE A 84 7.46 1.20 -11.49
CA ILE A 84 7.03 2.41 -10.76
C ILE A 84 6.70 2.05 -9.32
N ALA A 85 6.93 3.00 -8.42
CA ALA A 85 6.51 2.88 -7.03
C ALA A 85 5.62 4.05 -6.60
N PHE A 86 4.71 3.77 -5.66
CA PHE A 86 3.84 4.75 -5.02
C PHE A 86 4.07 4.74 -3.52
N THR A 87 4.05 5.91 -2.90
CA THR A 87 4.18 6.01 -1.45
C THR A 87 3.45 7.24 -0.92
N SER A 88 3.32 7.32 0.41
CA SER A 88 2.80 8.52 1.06
C SER A 88 3.84 9.63 1.12
N VAL A 89 3.46 10.80 1.65
CA VAL A 89 4.43 11.88 1.94
C VAL A 89 5.18 11.67 3.25
N LEU A 90 4.79 10.69 4.09
CA LEU A 90 5.37 10.48 5.42
C LEU A 90 6.70 9.73 5.37
N LYS A 91 7.70 10.19 6.13
CA LYS A 91 9.08 9.67 6.16
C LYS A 91 9.14 8.14 6.32
N ARG A 92 8.40 7.58 7.27
CA ARG A 92 8.44 6.14 7.55
C ARG A 92 8.09 5.27 6.34
N ALA A 93 7.14 5.71 5.50
CA ALA A 93 6.79 5.00 4.27
C ALA A 93 7.84 5.23 3.17
N ASN A 94 8.36 6.45 3.04
CA ASN A 94 9.43 6.78 2.10
C ASN A 94 10.70 5.98 2.44
N ASN A 95 11.15 5.99 3.70
CA ASN A 95 12.36 5.30 4.12
C ASN A 95 12.21 3.76 4.01
N THR A 96 10.99 3.23 4.18
CA THR A 96 10.71 1.82 3.88
C THR A 96 10.87 1.52 2.39
N LEU A 97 10.29 2.35 1.53
CA LEU A 97 10.44 2.21 0.08
C LEU A 97 11.89 2.30 -0.36
N ASP A 98 12.64 3.27 0.16
CA ASP A 98 14.05 3.48 -0.17
C ASP A 98 14.90 2.26 0.24
N GLY A 99 14.67 1.69 1.43
CA GLY A 99 15.31 0.44 1.88
C GLY A 99 15.01 -0.73 0.94
N ILE A 100 13.74 -0.92 0.56
CA ILE A 100 13.33 -1.96 -0.38
C ILE A 100 14.03 -1.77 -1.74
N LEU A 101 13.95 -0.58 -2.33
CA LEU A 101 14.52 -0.31 -3.66
C LEU A 101 16.05 -0.45 -3.68
N LYS A 102 16.71 -0.09 -2.58
CA LYS A 102 18.16 -0.31 -2.40
C LYS A 102 18.51 -1.79 -2.47
N GLN A 103 17.80 -2.66 -1.77
CA GLN A 103 18.04 -4.12 -1.79
C GLN A 103 17.74 -4.73 -3.16
N LEU A 104 16.74 -4.22 -3.87
CA LEU A 104 16.41 -4.62 -5.24
C LEU A 104 17.41 -4.11 -6.28
N GLY A 105 18.25 -3.10 -5.96
CA GLY A 105 19.10 -2.42 -6.94
C GLY A 105 18.30 -1.56 -7.94
N GLN A 106 17.12 -1.07 -7.54
CA GLN A 106 16.19 -0.34 -8.39
C GLN A 106 15.94 1.11 -7.91
N THR A 107 16.98 1.82 -7.50
CA THR A 107 16.87 3.18 -6.92
C THR A 107 16.48 4.27 -7.90
N SER A 108 16.42 3.96 -9.20
CA SER A 108 16.16 4.94 -10.27
C SER A 108 14.75 4.83 -10.88
N ILE A 109 13.88 3.97 -10.37
CA ILE A 109 12.51 3.89 -10.89
C ILE A 109 11.70 5.14 -10.50
N PRO A 110 10.70 5.53 -11.30
CA PRO A 110 9.80 6.62 -10.95
C PRO A 110 9.06 6.35 -9.62
N ILE A 111 9.04 7.35 -8.74
CA ILE A 111 8.32 7.30 -7.46
C ILE A 111 7.30 8.43 -7.44
N LYS A 112 6.02 8.10 -7.23
CA LYS A 112 4.95 9.07 -7.02
C LYS A 112 4.56 9.11 -5.53
N LYS A 113 4.71 10.28 -4.91
CA LYS A 113 4.34 10.52 -3.51
C LYS A 113 2.99 11.22 -3.45
N THR A 114 2.14 10.85 -2.50
CA THR A 114 0.84 11.51 -2.31
C THR A 114 0.35 11.42 -0.87
N TRP A 115 -0.22 12.50 -0.35
CA TRP A 115 -0.90 12.51 0.94
C TRP A 115 -2.11 11.56 0.97
N ARG A 116 -2.69 11.22 -0.17
CA ARG A 116 -3.83 10.29 -0.28
C ARG A 116 -3.48 8.87 0.18
N LEU A 117 -2.19 8.52 0.21
CA LEU A 117 -1.70 7.26 0.77
C LEU A 117 -1.24 7.37 2.23
N ASN A 118 -1.35 8.55 2.89
CA ASN A 118 -1.03 8.71 4.30
C ASN A 118 -1.79 7.73 5.19
N GLU A 119 -1.28 7.56 6.41
CA GLU A 119 -2.00 6.87 7.49
C GLU A 119 -3.28 7.66 7.84
N ARG A 120 -4.25 7.00 8.45
CA ARG A 120 -5.43 7.63 9.00
C ARG A 120 -5.05 8.72 10.00
N HIS A 121 -5.69 9.88 9.93
CA HIS A 121 -5.48 10.95 10.89
C HIS A 121 -6.17 10.62 12.22
N TYR A 122 -5.38 10.43 13.27
CA TYR A 122 -5.90 10.02 14.57
C TYR A 122 -6.47 11.18 15.42
N GLY A 123 -6.58 12.38 14.85
CA GLY A 123 -7.20 13.52 15.51
C GLY A 123 -6.53 13.87 16.84
N GLY A 124 -7.33 14.16 17.84
CA GLY A 124 -6.89 14.50 19.19
C GLY A 124 -6.16 13.38 19.93
N LEU A 125 -6.19 12.13 19.42
CA LEU A 125 -5.39 11.04 20.00
C LEU A 125 -3.91 11.11 19.57
N THR A 126 -3.55 11.94 18.59
CA THR A 126 -2.17 12.05 18.09
C THR A 126 -1.19 12.37 19.21
N GLY A 127 -0.15 11.54 19.34
CA GLY A 127 0.88 11.65 20.39
C GLY A 127 0.53 10.94 21.70
N MET A 128 -0.72 10.55 21.90
CA MET A 128 -1.11 9.79 23.12
C MET A 128 -0.58 8.35 23.05
N ASN A 129 -0.13 7.83 24.20
CA ASN A 129 0.17 6.41 24.33
C ASN A 129 -1.13 5.60 24.32
N LYS A 130 -1.16 4.50 23.56
CA LYS A 130 -2.38 3.72 23.38
C LYS A 130 -2.87 3.04 24.67
N ALA A 131 -1.94 2.59 25.53
CA ALA A 131 -2.30 1.96 26.80
C ALA A 131 -2.84 3.02 27.79
N ASP A 132 -2.19 4.19 27.86
CA ASP A 132 -2.66 5.30 28.70
C ASP A 132 -4.02 5.84 28.22
N THR A 133 -4.24 5.82 26.90
CA THR A 133 -5.54 6.18 26.32
C THR A 133 -6.63 5.21 26.75
N VAL A 134 -6.33 3.90 26.78
CA VAL A 134 -7.25 2.86 27.32
C VAL A 134 -7.51 3.12 28.81
N ALA A 135 -6.50 3.41 29.60
CA ALA A 135 -6.68 3.73 31.02
C ALA A 135 -7.58 4.98 31.24
N LYS A 136 -7.49 5.98 30.35
CA LYS A 136 -8.24 7.23 30.45
C LYS A 136 -9.68 7.12 29.95
N TYR A 137 -9.91 6.44 28.82
CA TYR A 137 -11.21 6.46 28.09
C TYR A 137 -11.94 5.11 28.12
N GLY A 138 -11.32 4.08 28.67
CA GLY A 138 -11.83 2.71 28.65
C GLY A 138 -11.50 1.95 27.37
N GLU A 139 -11.38 0.62 27.48
CA GLU A 139 -10.98 -0.24 26.36
C GLU A 139 -12.00 -0.19 25.20
N GLU A 140 -13.27 -0.25 25.50
CA GLU A 140 -14.35 -0.23 24.52
C GLU A 140 -14.32 1.02 23.64
N GLN A 141 -14.23 2.21 24.26
CA GLN A 141 -14.19 3.47 23.51
C GLN A 141 -12.93 3.58 22.65
N VAL A 142 -11.77 3.14 23.16
CA VAL A 142 -10.52 3.18 22.39
C VAL A 142 -10.55 2.16 21.25
N GLN A 143 -11.17 1.00 21.44
CA GLN A 143 -11.40 0.02 20.36
C GLN A 143 -12.32 0.59 19.27
N ILE A 144 -13.39 1.29 19.64
CA ILE A 144 -14.27 2.00 18.68
C ILE A 144 -13.42 2.95 17.83
N TRP A 145 -12.66 3.86 18.43
CA TRP A 145 -11.81 4.82 17.69
C TRP A 145 -10.73 4.15 16.83
N ARG A 146 -10.21 3.01 17.27
CA ARG A 146 -9.13 2.30 16.54
C ARG A 146 -9.64 1.42 15.41
N ARG A 147 -10.81 0.82 15.57
CA ARG A 147 -11.26 -0.30 14.73
C ARG A 147 -12.56 -0.05 13.99
N SER A 148 -13.45 0.82 14.49
CA SER A 148 -14.68 1.13 13.78
C SER A 148 -14.41 1.59 12.34
N PHE A 149 -15.34 1.24 11.45
CA PHE A 149 -15.27 1.64 10.06
C PHE A 149 -15.51 3.14 9.87
N ASP A 150 -16.54 3.69 10.53
CA ASP A 150 -17.07 5.04 10.28
C ASP A 150 -16.99 5.98 11.49
N VAL A 151 -16.75 5.48 12.71
CA VAL A 151 -16.62 6.35 13.89
C VAL A 151 -15.19 6.90 13.97
N PRO A 152 -15.01 8.23 13.82
CA PRO A 152 -13.70 8.86 13.95
C PRO A 152 -13.30 9.07 15.40
N PRO A 153 -12.00 9.28 15.69
CA PRO A 153 -11.55 9.84 16.94
C PRO A 153 -11.93 11.33 17.07
N PRO A 154 -11.84 11.94 18.26
CA PRO A 154 -12.03 13.38 18.42
C PRO A 154 -11.09 14.18 17.51
N PRO A 155 -11.51 15.39 17.05
CA PRO A 155 -10.64 16.22 16.21
C PRO A 155 -9.38 16.65 16.97
N ILE A 156 -8.28 16.85 16.23
CA ILE A 156 -7.11 17.51 16.80
C ILE A 156 -7.41 19.00 16.95
N THR A 157 -7.05 19.57 18.07
CA THR A 157 -7.32 20.96 18.42
C THR A 157 -6.01 21.67 18.78
N PRO A 158 -5.94 23.02 18.80
CA PRO A 158 -4.71 23.77 19.06
C PRO A 158 -4.03 23.48 20.41
N ASP A 159 -4.73 22.91 21.37
CA ASP A 159 -4.16 22.45 22.65
C ASP A 159 -3.37 21.15 22.55
N ASN A 160 -3.47 20.41 21.43
CA ASN A 160 -2.60 19.26 21.16
C ASN A 160 -1.20 19.77 20.77
N GLN A 161 -0.16 19.35 21.48
CA GLN A 161 1.22 19.78 21.25
C GLN A 161 1.76 19.52 19.83
N TYR A 162 1.13 18.66 19.05
CA TYR A 162 1.51 18.32 17.67
C TYR A 162 0.66 19.03 16.62
N TYR A 163 -0.34 19.79 17.02
CA TYR A 163 -1.27 20.46 16.11
C TYR A 163 -0.53 21.32 15.09
N GLU A 164 0.24 22.31 15.57
CA GLU A 164 1.00 23.22 14.70
C GLU A 164 2.07 22.48 13.87
N THR A 165 2.73 21.51 14.49
CA THR A 165 3.76 20.71 13.80
C THR A 165 3.18 19.95 12.60
N ILE A 166 1.96 19.42 12.72
CA ILE A 166 1.33 18.68 11.64
C ILE A 166 0.79 19.64 10.57
N LEU A 167 0.05 20.67 10.97
CA LEU A 167 -0.57 21.60 10.02
C LEU A 167 0.43 22.38 9.17
N ASN A 168 1.60 22.68 9.73
CA ASN A 168 2.62 23.50 9.08
C ASN A 168 3.81 22.67 8.56
N ASP A 169 3.73 21.33 8.57
CA ASP A 169 4.80 20.50 7.99
C ASP A 169 4.88 20.75 6.47
N PRO A 170 6.05 21.15 5.94
CA PRO A 170 6.24 21.40 4.51
C PRO A 170 5.88 20.21 3.59
N ILE A 171 5.83 18.98 4.13
CA ILE A 171 5.41 17.80 3.34
C ILE A 171 3.97 17.90 2.81
N TYR A 172 3.16 18.81 3.36
CA TYR A 172 1.78 19.05 2.95
C TYR A 172 1.61 20.28 2.03
N ASN A 173 2.69 20.88 1.53
CA ASN A 173 2.60 22.03 0.60
C ASN A 173 1.86 21.69 -0.69
N ASP A 174 1.96 20.41 -1.15
CA ASP A 174 1.26 19.92 -2.34
C ASP A 174 -0.12 19.31 -2.02
N GLY A 175 -0.67 19.62 -0.86
CA GLY A 175 -2.01 19.22 -0.45
C GLY A 175 -2.07 18.26 0.75
N PRO A 176 -3.23 18.10 1.35
CA PRO A 176 -4.53 18.66 0.92
C PRO A 176 -4.59 20.20 1.06
N PRO A 177 -5.53 20.88 0.35
CA PRO A 177 -5.78 22.30 0.59
C PRO A 177 -6.03 22.58 2.08
N LYS A 178 -5.59 23.74 2.57
CA LYS A 178 -5.65 24.04 4.02
C LYS A 178 -7.06 23.98 4.61
N ASP A 179 -8.06 24.40 3.85
CA ASP A 179 -9.49 24.35 4.21
C ASP A 179 -10.07 22.92 4.21
N GLN A 180 -9.37 21.96 3.58
CA GLN A 180 -9.72 20.55 3.53
C GLN A 180 -8.77 19.66 4.31
N PHE A 181 -7.85 20.26 5.11
CA PHE A 181 -6.92 19.49 5.92
C PHE A 181 -7.69 18.72 6.99
N PRO A 182 -7.57 17.37 7.05
CA PRO A 182 -8.37 16.58 7.97
C PRO A 182 -7.92 16.81 9.42
N MET A 183 -8.87 17.12 10.29
CA MET A 183 -8.63 17.20 11.73
C MET A 183 -8.80 15.85 12.42
N PHE A 184 -9.37 14.89 11.77
CA PHE A 184 -9.55 13.49 12.17
C PHE A 184 -9.94 12.64 10.96
N GLU A 185 -9.79 11.33 11.04
CA GLU A 185 -10.34 10.40 10.05
C GLU A 185 -10.86 9.11 10.71
N SER A 186 -12.00 8.62 10.21
CA SER A 186 -12.40 7.22 10.33
C SER A 186 -11.70 6.40 9.24
N LEU A 187 -11.84 5.07 9.27
CA LEU A 187 -11.36 4.24 8.16
C LEU A 187 -12.10 4.58 6.86
N LYS A 188 -13.41 4.85 6.94
CA LYS A 188 -14.24 5.28 5.80
C LYS A 188 -13.65 6.54 5.14
N LEU A 189 -13.36 7.59 5.90
CA LEU A 189 -12.76 8.83 5.38
C LEU A 189 -11.37 8.60 4.75
N THR A 190 -10.56 7.73 5.36
CA THR A 190 -9.27 7.33 4.78
C THR A 190 -9.45 6.65 3.42
N ILE A 191 -10.44 5.77 3.28
CA ILE A 191 -10.77 5.09 2.03
C ILE A 191 -11.27 6.07 0.98
N GLU A 192 -12.12 7.02 1.35
CA GLU A 192 -12.70 8.04 0.46
C GLU A 192 -11.62 8.91 -0.22
N ARG A 193 -10.48 9.17 0.44
CA ARG A 193 -9.35 9.86 -0.19
C ARG A 193 -8.37 8.95 -0.90
N THR A 194 -8.28 7.68 -0.52
CA THR A 194 -7.34 6.72 -1.10
C THR A 194 -7.83 6.19 -2.45
N LEU A 195 -9.12 5.84 -2.56
CA LEU A 195 -9.67 5.21 -3.76
C LEU A 195 -9.65 6.09 -5.01
N PRO A 196 -9.92 7.41 -4.96
CA PRO A 196 -9.73 8.25 -6.15
C PRO A 196 -8.29 8.17 -6.69
N PHE A 197 -7.28 8.21 -5.83
CA PHE A 197 -5.89 8.04 -6.27
C PHE A 197 -5.64 6.64 -6.86
N TRP A 198 -6.22 5.60 -6.29
CA TRP A 198 -6.17 4.25 -6.85
C TRP A 198 -6.70 4.22 -8.28
N TYR A 199 -7.91 4.74 -8.50
CA TYR A 199 -8.54 4.71 -9.83
C TYR A 199 -7.88 5.62 -10.84
N ASP A 200 -7.53 6.85 -10.45
CA ASP A 200 -7.07 7.88 -11.37
C ASP A 200 -5.58 7.78 -11.69
N THR A 201 -4.80 7.16 -10.80
CA THR A 201 -3.34 7.11 -10.94
C THR A 201 -2.78 5.69 -10.98
N VAL A 202 -3.15 4.81 -10.04
CA VAL A 202 -2.56 3.47 -9.94
C VAL A 202 -3.11 2.54 -11.02
N VAL A 203 -4.43 2.51 -11.21
CA VAL A 203 -5.10 1.66 -12.20
C VAL A 203 -4.60 1.89 -13.64
N PRO A 204 -4.43 3.11 -14.15
CA PRO A 204 -3.85 3.33 -15.47
C PRO A 204 -2.46 2.74 -15.63
N GLU A 205 -1.61 2.84 -14.61
CA GLU A 205 -0.24 2.27 -14.64
C GLU A 205 -0.29 0.74 -14.65
N ILE A 206 -1.20 0.12 -13.88
CA ILE A 206 -1.44 -1.33 -13.93
C ILE A 206 -1.87 -1.77 -15.34
N LYS A 207 -2.88 -1.08 -15.90
CA LYS A 207 -3.43 -1.41 -17.22
C LYS A 207 -2.44 -1.19 -18.36
N SER A 208 -1.46 -0.30 -18.19
CA SER A 208 -0.33 -0.16 -19.13
C SER A 208 0.64 -1.35 -19.07
N GLY A 209 0.50 -2.25 -18.11
CA GLY A 209 1.30 -3.45 -17.94
C GLY A 209 2.52 -3.28 -17.06
N LYS A 210 2.61 -2.22 -16.28
CA LYS A 210 3.71 -1.99 -15.35
C LYS A 210 3.59 -2.83 -14.09
N SER A 211 4.73 -3.29 -13.60
CA SER A 211 4.87 -3.90 -12.28
C SER A 211 4.93 -2.81 -11.22
N ILE A 212 4.04 -2.89 -10.22
CA ILE A 212 3.81 -1.80 -9.26
C ILE A 212 4.20 -2.21 -7.85
N LEU A 213 4.89 -1.31 -7.14
CA LEU A 213 5.13 -1.37 -5.71
C LEU A 213 4.43 -0.21 -5.00
N ILE A 214 3.69 -0.49 -3.92
CA ILE A 214 3.08 0.51 -3.05
C ILE A 214 3.62 0.34 -1.64
N ALA A 215 4.37 1.32 -1.14
CA ALA A 215 4.80 1.38 0.26
C ALA A 215 3.99 2.46 1.00
N ALA A 216 3.10 2.04 1.90
CA ALA A 216 2.18 2.96 2.55
C ALA A 216 1.87 2.55 4.01
N HIS A 217 0.64 2.74 4.48
CA HIS A 217 0.29 2.61 5.89
C HIS A 217 -0.85 1.62 6.12
N GLY A 218 -1.00 1.22 7.39
CA GLY A 218 -1.99 0.21 7.76
C GLY A 218 -3.41 0.54 7.28
N ASN A 219 -3.89 1.76 7.49
CA ASN A 219 -5.28 2.09 7.14
C ASN A 219 -5.47 2.42 5.64
N SER A 220 -4.53 3.09 4.98
CA SER A 220 -4.63 3.33 3.53
C SER A 220 -4.56 2.02 2.73
N LEU A 221 -3.65 1.11 3.10
CA LEU A 221 -3.56 -0.21 2.44
C LEU A 221 -4.79 -1.08 2.74
N ARG A 222 -5.33 -1.07 3.98
CA ARG A 222 -6.61 -1.74 4.30
C ARG A 222 -7.76 -1.24 3.42
N GLY A 223 -7.75 0.05 3.07
CA GLY A 223 -8.73 0.61 2.12
C GLY A 223 -8.65 -0.04 0.74
N ILE A 224 -7.43 -0.21 0.21
CA ILE A 224 -7.21 -0.88 -1.08
C ILE A 224 -7.59 -2.36 -0.99
N VAL A 225 -7.17 -3.06 0.08
CA VAL A 225 -7.51 -4.48 0.31
C VAL A 225 -9.03 -4.66 0.39
N LYS A 226 -9.73 -3.82 1.18
CA LYS A 226 -11.20 -3.86 1.29
C LYS A 226 -11.87 -3.75 -0.08
N HIS A 227 -11.35 -2.87 -0.92
CA HIS A 227 -11.86 -2.66 -2.27
C HIS A 227 -11.61 -3.88 -3.17
N LEU A 228 -10.39 -4.41 -3.18
CA LEU A 228 -10.01 -5.54 -4.05
C LEU A 228 -10.75 -6.83 -3.66
N ASP A 229 -10.80 -7.16 -2.37
CA ASP A 229 -11.46 -8.38 -1.85
C ASP A 229 -12.96 -8.19 -1.59
N GLN A 230 -13.53 -7.00 -1.87
CA GLN A 230 -14.94 -6.66 -1.63
C GLN A 230 -15.40 -6.98 -0.19
N MET A 231 -14.50 -6.73 0.78
CA MET A 231 -14.76 -7.04 2.19
C MET A 231 -15.90 -6.18 2.76
N SER A 232 -16.69 -6.76 3.66
CA SER A 232 -17.67 -6.01 4.44
C SER A 232 -16.99 -5.03 5.42
N ASN A 233 -17.77 -4.15 6.05
CA ASN A 233 -17.24 -3.24 7.07
C ASN A 233 -16.75 -4.01 8.31
N GLU A 234 -17.43 -5.10 8.67
CA GLU A 234 -17.07 -5.98 9.79
C GLU A 234 -15.77 -6.75 9.48
N GLN A 235 -15.64 -7.29 8.27
CA GLN A 235 -14.47 -8.03 7.86
C GLN A 235 -13.21 -7.16 7.88
N ILE A 236 -13.26 -5.92 7.34
CA ILE A 236 -12.08 -5.05 7.32
C ILE A 236 -11.66 -4.63 8.73
N MET A 237 -12.55 -4.59 9.71
CA MET A 237 -12.22 -4.25 11.09
C MET A 237 -11.26 -5.26 11.73
N THR A 238 -11.28 -6.51 11.31
CA THR A 238 -10.45 -7.59 11.83
C THR A 238 -9.10 -7.74 11.12
N LEU A 239 -8.96 -7.18 9.90
CA LEU A 239 -7.72 -7.30 9.14
C LEU A 239 -6.59 -6.51 9.79
N ASN A 240 -5.46 -7.19 10.04
CA ASN A 240 -4.21 -6.59 10.48
C ASN A 240 -3.14 -6.78 9.42
N LEU A 241 -2.51 -5.70 9.00
CA LEU A 241 -1.37 -5.73 8.09
C LEU A 241 -0.09 -5.56 8.90
N PRO A 242 0.83 -6.55 8.88
CA PRO A 242 2.10 -6.46 9.60
C PRO A 242 3.01 -5.38 9.00
N THR A 243 3.95 -4.84 9.80
CA THR A 243 4.97 -3.92 9.32
C THR A 243 6.04 -4.66 8.53
N GLY A 244 6.54 -4.05 7.46
CA GLY A 244 7.70 -4.54 6.72
C GLY A 244 7.54 -5.88 6.01
N ILE A 245 6.35 -6.48 6.00
CA ILE A 245 6.11 -7.73 5.27
C ILE A 245 5.38 -7.43 3.97
N PRO A 246 5.98 -7.72 2.79
CA PRO A 246 5.32 -7.53 1.52
C PRO A 246 4.12 -8.47 1.37
N PHE A 247 3.07 -7.96 0.74
CA PHE A 247 1.95 -8.77 0.28
C PHE A 247 1.58 -8.38 -1.15
N TYR A 248 0.94 -9.29 -1.86
CA TYR A 248 0.64 -9.07 -3.26
C TYR A 248 -0.74 -9.59 -3.64
N TYR A 249 -1.21 -9.09 -4.78
CA TYR A 249 -2.41 -9.55 -5.47
C TYR A 249 -2.06 -9.96 -6.89
N GLU A 250 -2.75 -10.99 -7.38
CA GLU A 250 -2.84 -11.29 -8.80
C GLU A 250 -4.26 -10.94 -9.27
N LEU A 251 -4.36 -10.02 -10.20
CA LEU A 251 -5.61 -9.46 -10.68
C LEU A 251 -5.85 -9.82 -12.16
N ASP A 252 -7.10 -10.01 -12.52
CA ASP A 252 -7.52 -10.19 -13.93
C ASP A 252 -7.56 -8.86 -14.70
N SER A 253 -7.99 -8.88 -15.95
CA SER A 253 -8.13 -7.69 -16.79
C SER A 253 -9.13 -6.65 -16.25
N ASN A 254 -10.06 -7.07 -15.40
CA ASN A 254 -11.04 -6.21 -14.71
C ASN A 254 -10.55 -5.74 -13.34
N LEU A 255 -9.30 -6.06 -12.98
CA LEU A 255 -8.67 -5.78 -11.69
C LEU A 255 -9.39 -6.45 -10.50
N LYS A 256 -9.98 -7.60 -10.74
CA LYS A 256 -10.50 -8.48 -9.69
C LYS A 256 -9.45 -9.54 -9.35
N PRO A 257 -9.32 -9.94 -8.09
CA PRO A 257 -8.45 -11.05 -7.73
C PRO A 257 -8.81 -12.31 -8.52
N VAL A 258 -7.80 -12.93 -9.15
CA VAL A 258 -8.00 -14.25 -9.82
C VAL A 258 -8.22 -15.33 -8.73
N PRO A 259 -8.75 -16.52 -9.07
CA PRO A 259 -8.83 -17.61 -8.12
C PRO A 259 -7.46 -17.87 -7.45
N ASN A 260 -7.42 -17.87 -6.14
CA ASN A 260 -6.19 -17.88 -5.29
C ASN A 260 -5.27 -16.66 -5.46
N GLY A 261 -5.71 -15.58 -6.10
CA GLY A 261 -4.95 -14.34 -6.30
C GLY A 261 -5.30 -13.21 -5.33
N SER A 262 -6.15 -13.44 -4.31
CA SER A 262 -6.43 -12.53 -3.20
C SER A 262 -5.20 -12.32 -2.32
N LEU A 263 -5.31 -11.48 -1.30
CA LEU A 263 -4.24 -11.11 -0.38
C LEU A 263 -3.29 -12.28 -0.03
N GLN A 264 -2.07 -12.22 -0.52
CA GLN A 264 -1.02 -13.20 -0.23
C GLN A 264 0.20 -12.50 0.36
N PHE A 265 0.69 -12.97 1.50
CA PHE A 265 1.92 -12.46 2.10
C PHE A 265 3.15 -13.17 1.53
N LEU A 266 4.23 -12.40 1.33
CA LEU A 266 5.52 -12.93 0.94
C LEU A 266 6.35 -13.20 2.19
N GLY A 267 6.58 -14.46 2.50
CA GLY A 267 7.38 -14.87 3.66
C GLY A 267 6.88 -16.17 4.28
N ASP A 268 7.54 -16.56 5.35
CA ASP A 268 7.14 -17.74 6.14
C ASP A 268 5.79 -17.49 6.83
N PRO A 269 4.79 -18.40 6.68
CA PRO A 269 3.45 -18.21 7.23
C PRO A 269 3.41 -17.99 8.74
N GLU A 270 4.29 -18.65 9.49
CA GLU A 270 4.33 -18.50 10.95
C GLU A 270 4.88 -17.13 11.36
N THR A 271 5.88 -16.62 10.66
CA THR A 271 6.41 -15.26 10.84
C THR A 271 5.34 -14.22 10.54
N VAL A 272 4.60 -14.38 9.45
CA VAL A 272 3.46 -13.50 9.09
C VAL A 272 2.39 -13.53 10.19
N ARG A 273 1.99 -14.70 10.64
CA ARG A 273 0.98 -14.87 11.68
C ARG A 273 1.38 -14.13 12.98
N LYS A 274 2.61 -14.34 13.45
CA LYS A 274 3.13 -13.66 14.65
C LYS A 274 3.14 -12.15 14.50
N ALA A 275 3.58 -11.64 13.36
CA ALA A 275 3.60 -10.20 13.09
C ALA A 275 2.19 -9.59 13.02
N MET A 276 1.20 -10.31 12.49
CA MET A 276 -0.20 -9.89 12.52
C MET A 276 -0.76 -9.85 13.95
N GLU A 277 -0.40 -10.81 14.79
CA GLU A 277 -0.78 -10.85 16.22
C GLU A 277 -0.14 -9.70 17.01
N GLU A 278 1.13 -9.36 16.74
CA GLU A 278 1.77 -8.18 17.34
C GLU A 278 0.95 -6.90 17.06
N VAL A 279 0.52 -6.71 15.81
CA VAL A 279 -0.33 -5.55 15.44
C VAL A 279 -1.69 -5.60 16.14
N ALA A 280 -2.32 -6.76 16.24
CA ALA A 280 -3.60 -6.93 16.93
C ALA A 280 -3.50 -6.59 18.42
N ASN A 281 -2.37 -6.91 19.04
CA ASN A 281 -2.13 -6.72 20.47
C ASN A 281 -1.62 -5.29 20.82
N GLN A 282 -1.30 -4.45 19.83
CA GLN A 282 -0.95 -3.05 20.09
C GLN A 282 -2.07 -2.33 20.85
N GLY A 283 -1.77 -1.74 21.99
CA GLY A 283 -2.73 -1.03 22.83
C GLY A 283 -3.48 -1.91 23.84
N LYS A 284 -3.23 -3.23 23.90
CA LYS A 284 -3.59 -3.99 25.09
C LYS A 284 -2.63 -3.61 26.22
N ALA A 285 -3.14 -3.44 27.43
CA ALA A 285 -2.31 -3.24 28.59
C ALA A 285 -1.32 -4.42 28.69
N LYS A 286 -0.03 -4.14 28.88
CA LYS A 286 0.90 -5.20 29.28
C LYS A 286 0.44 -5.68 30.66
N LYS A 287 -0.03 -6.92 30.73
CA LYS A 287 -0.27 -7.60 31.99
C LYS A 287 1.02 -7.75 32.75
#